data_ff2e0042a3d905d5d3ad2f3cb99bf8c0
#
_entry.id   ff2e0042a3d905d5d3ad2f3cb99bf8c0
#
_cell.length_a   1.000
_cell.length_b   1.000
_cell.length_c   1.000
_cell.angle_alpha   90.00
_cell.angle_beta   90.00
_cell.angle_gamma   90.00
#
_symmetry.space_group_name_H-M   'P 1'
#
loop_
_entity.id
_entity.type
_entity.pdbx_description
1 polymer ?
#
loop_
_entity_poly.entity_id
_entity_poly.type
_entity_poly.pdbx_seq_one_letter_code
_entity_poly.pdbx_strand_id
1 'polypeptide(L)'
;SNVAVGYQAGLAVTTGTEHTLIGYQAGKSLTEGHSSTIMGYQAGFSLTTGGDNTFLGEEAGFFVTTGADNTYVGANSGANSNTSTGSRNTGVGASAFAAITSGDSNTAVGYRALTTVTTADNNTAVGKDALRLNSTGAGNTALGFGAMYSNTTANYNTAVGYAALIANTTGTRNVAVGYAALDSNTTDTDNTAVGYNALSAAAGAYYSTAVGALAGEDLTTGISNTFIGYAAGKENTTGAENTVVGSLAFDANTTGSNNVAIGRQALTANTTADDNVAVGDNSMNVNSTGADNTAIGTRTLLANTTASYNTAVGKNAGESITTGGYSTIVGVVAGASITTGTALTAVGYGAGNNVTANDITAVGYRAAVSHTSGTNLTAFGTEALEASTTANNNTAVGFRAGEDNTTGTENTYFGAYAGTNLTTADYGTFVGSQAGSNSTLTGNANTLIGRAAGHYCSSGAENT
;
A
#
# COMPACT_ATOMS: atom_id res chain seq x y z
N SER A 1 -22.99 -8.74 -57.66
CA SER A 1 -24.37 -9.26 -57.48
C SER A 1 -24.91 -8.81 -56.12
N ASN A 2 -26.19 -8.42 -56.08
CA ASN A 2 -26.88 -8.01 -54.87
C ASN A 2 -28.09 -8.92 -54.61
N VAL A 3 -28.41 -9.15 -53.31
CA VAL A 3 -29.66 -9.82 -52.89
C VAL A 3 -30.50 -8.78 -52.16
N ALA A 4 -31.72 -8.51 -52.62
CA ALA A 4 -32.65 -7.59 -51.97
C ALA A 4 -34.04 -8.26 -51.81
N VAL A 5 -34.52 -8.37 -50.53
CA VAL A 5 -35.80 -8.99 -50.21
C VAL A 5 -36.58 -8.10 -49.25
N GLY A 6 -37.70 -7.57 -49.68
CA GLY A 6 -38.57 -6.70 -48.89
C GLY A 6 -38.99 -5.42 -49.59
N TYR A 7 -40.02 -4.72 -49.03
CA TYR A 7 -40.51 -3.47 -49.61
C TYR A 7 -39.39 -2.40 -49.56
N GLN A 8 -39.03 -1.85 -50.70
CA GLN A 8 -37.97 -0.84 -50.87
C GLN A 8 -36.59 -1.25 -50.32
N ALA A 9 -36.29 -2.53 -50.18
CA ALA A 9 -34.92 -2.99 -49.83
C ALA A 9 -33.96 -2.61 -50.97
N GLY A 10 -32.88 -1.88 -50.68
CA GLY A 10 -31.88 -1.43 -51.63
C GLY A 10 -32.45 -0.53 -52.75
N LEU A 11 -33.50 0.24 -52.51
CA LEU A 11 -34.20 1.02 -53.53
C LEU A 11 -33.28 1.97 -54.34
N ALA A 12 -32.29 2.58 -53.69
CA ALA A 12 -31.39 3.57 -54.26
C ALA A 12 -30.09 2.98 -54.85
N VAL A 13 -29.86 1.66 -54.78
CA VAL A 13 -28.60 1.04 -55.25
C VAL A 13 -28.39 1.32 -56.74
N THR A 14 -27.23 1.95 -57.05
CA THR A 14 -26.83 2.29 -58.43
C THR A 14 -25.62 1.47 -58.88
N THR A 15 -24.45 1.73 -58.30
CA THR A 15 -23.18 1.06 -58.61
C THR A 15 -22.70 0.11 -57.52
N GLY A 16 -23.36 0.10 -56.35
CA GLY A 16 -23.02 -0.77 -55.21
C GLY A 16 -23.15 -2.26 -55.53
N THR A 17 -22.25 -3.08 -55.02
CA THR A 17 -22.15 -4.52 -55.29
C THR A 17 -21.99 -5.33 -54.01
N GLU A 18 -22.33 -6.65 -54.10
CA GLU A 18 -22.08 -7.63 -53.03
C GLU A 18 -22.92 -7.40 -51.77
N HIS A 19 -24.11 -6.82 -51.93
CA HIS A 19 -25.01 -6.57 -50.80
C HIS A 19 -25.99 -7.72 -50.54
N THR A 20 -26.29 -7.95 -49.26
CA THR A 20 -27.44 -8.73 -48.79
C THR A 20 -28.37 -7.81 -48.01
N LEU A 21 -29.53 -7.45 -48.58
CA LEU A 21 -30.48 -6.47 -48.04
C LEU A 21 -31.84 -7.17 -47.80
N ILE A 22 -32.21 -7.44 -46.55
CA ILE A 22 -33.43 -8.19 -46.23
C ILE A 22 -34.25 -7.44 -45.16
N GLY A 23 -35.48 -7.03 -45.54
CA GLY A 23 -36.39 -6.34 -44.63
C GLY A 23 -37.09 -5.12 -45.27
N TYR A 24 -38.13 -4.61 -44.59
CA TYR A 24 -38.79 -3.38 -45.01
C TYR A 24 -37.80 -2.21 -44.97
N GLN A 25 -37.53 -1.59 -46.09
CA GLN A 25 -36.59 -0.48 -46.31
C GLN A 25 -35.16 -0.73 -45.82
N ALA A 26 -34.69 -1.98 -45.78
CA ALA A 26 -33.30 -2.30 -45.49
C ALA A 26 -32.36 -1.70 -46.54
N GLY A 27 -31.37 -0.91 -46.10
CA GLY A 27 -30.42 -0.23 -47.00
C GLY A 27 -31.08 0.66 -48.05
N LYS A 28 -32.23 1.30 -47.73
CA LYS A 28 -33.05 2.03 -48.72
C LYS A 28 -32.29 3.12 -49.47
N SER A 29 -31.41 3.87 -48.80
CA SER A 29 -30.65 5.00 -49.35
C SER A 29 -29.29 4.62 -49.93
N LEU A 30 -28.90 3.35 -49.89
CA LEU A 30 -27.59 2.85 -50.32
C LEU A 30 -27.41 3.03 -51.80
N THR A 31 -26.35 3.72 -52.25
CA THR A 31 -26.07 4.04 -53.65
C THR A 31 -24.84 3.32 -54.19
N GLU A 32 -23.67 3.55 -53.58
CA GLU A 32 -22.36 3.17 -54.14
C GLU A 32 -21.54 2.23 -53.25
N GLY A 33 -21.93 2.01 -51.99
CA GLY A 33 -21.23 1.10 -51.08
C GLY A 33 -21.10 -0.31 -51.64
N HIS A 34 -20.28 -1.14 -50.99
CA HIS A 34 -20.11 -2.55 -51.35
C HIS A 34 -20.09 -3.46 -50.09
N SER A 35 -20.26 -4.76 -50.32
CA SER A 35 -20.03 -5.84 -49.35
C SER A 35 -20.80 -5.69 -48.03
N SER A 36 -21.99 -5.10 -48.01
CA SER A 36 -22.77 -4.91 -46.77
C SER A 36 -23.84 -5.97 -46.57
N THR A 37 -24.01 -6.47 -45.36
CA THR A 37 -25.12 -7.35 -44.92
C THR A 37 -26.06 -6.57 -44.01
N ILE A 38 -27.27 -6.28 -44.48
CA ILE A 38 -28.26 -5.44 -43.82
C ILE A 38 -29.58 -6.20 -43.69
N MET A 39 -29.99 -6.57 -42.48
CA MET A 39 -31.19 -7.36 -42.23
C MET A 39 -32.01 -6.80 -41.06
N GLY A 40 -33.25 -6.42 -41.33
CA GLY A 40 -34.17 -5.89 -40.33
C GLY A 40 -35.10 -4.79 -40.87
N TYR A 41 -36.15 -4.46 -40.11
CA TYR A 41 -37.00 -3.31 -40.39
C TYR A 41 -36.15 -2.03 -40.32
N GLN A 42 -36.05 -1.30 -41.42
CA GLN A 42 -35.28 -0.06 -41.58
C GLN A 42 -33.80 -0.14 -41.16
N ALA A 43 -33.18 -1.33 -41.13
CA ALA A 43 -31.74 -1.46 -40.90
C ALA A 43 -30.97 -0.71 -42.00
N GLY A 44 -29.95 0.08 -41.62
CA GLY A 44 -29.11 0.85 -42.53
C GLY A 44 -29.90 1.81 -43.44
N PHE A 45 -31.03 2.33 -42.99
CA PHE A 45 -31.96 3.13 -43.80
C PHE A 45 -31.29 4.32 -44.50
N SER A 46 -30.42 5.05 -43.81
CA SER A 46 -29.73 6.26 -44.28
C SER A 46 -28.37 5.99 -44.91
N LEU A 47 -27.89 4.75 -44.96
CA LEU A 47 -26.58 4.40 -45.51
C LEU A 47 -26.53 4.77 -47.00
N THR A 48 -25.49 5.50 -47.44
CA THR A 48 -25.31 5.96 -48.82
C THR A 48 -24.10 5.30 -49.50
N THR A 49 -22.90 5.59 -49.04
CA THR A 49 -21.64 5.15 -49.66
C THR A 49 -20.77 4.27 -48.78
N GLY A 50 -21.09 4.11 -47.47
CA GLY A 50 -20.35 3.25 -46.57
C GLY A 50 -20.40 1.78 -46.99
N GLY A 51 -19.23 1.13 -47.09
CA GLY A 51 -19.08 -0.30 -47.41
C GLY A 51 -18.77 -1.16 -46.19
N ASP A 52 -18.77 -2.49 -46.41
CA ASP A 52 -18.31 -3.50 -45.43
C ASP A 52 -19.08 -3.45 -44.11
N ASN A 53 -20.34 -3.05 -44.09
CA ASN A 53 -21.16 -2.94 -42.91
C ASN A 53 -22.02 -4.20 -42.68
N THR A 54 -22.16 -4.61 -41.40
CA THR A 54 -23.10 -5.67 -40.98
C THR A 54 -24.12 -5.08 -40.00
N PHE A 55 -25.38 -4.90 -40.46
CA PHE A 55 -26.50 -4.38 -39.65
C PHE A 55 -27.58 -5.42 -39.51
N LEU A 56 -27.80 -5.96 -38.32
CA LEU A 56 -28.77 -7.01 -38.01
C LEU A 56 -29.72 -6.60 -36.89
N GLY A 57 -30.96 -6.29 -37.20
CA GLY A 57 -31.97 -5.90 -36.22
C GLY A 57 -32.83 -4.75 -36.67
N GLU A 58 -33.95 -4.53 -35.97
CA GLU A 58 -34.80 -3.35 -36.19
C GLU A 58 -33.99 -2.07 -35.99
N GLU A 59 -33.97 -1.20 -37.00
CA GLU A 59 -33.25 0.08 -37.02
C GLU A 59 -31.74 -0.01 -36.71
N ALA A 60 -31.11 -1.17 -36.85
CA ALA A 60 -29.66 -1.29 -36.69
C ALA A 60 -28.94 -0.41 -37.71
N GLY A 61 -28.06 0.50 -37.27
CA GLY A 61 -27.36 1.45 -38.15
C GLY A 61 -28.24 2.44 -38.88
N PHE A 62 -29.43 2.76 -38.37
CA PHE A 62 -30.47 3.55 -39.11
C PHE A 62 -29.95 4.87 -39.68
N PHE A 63 -29.18 5.67 -38.90
CA PHE A 63 -28.66 6.97 -39.33
C PHE A 63 -27.20 6.94 -39.84
N VAL A 64 -26.59 5.77 -39.96
CA VAL A 64 -25.27 5.65 -40.60
C VAL A 64 -25.39 6.08 -42.08
N THR A 65 -24.51 7.00 -42.53
CA THR A 65 -24.51 7.52 -43.87
C THR A 65 -23.30 7.07 -44.70
N THR A 66 -22.11 7.43 -44.26
CA THR A 66 -20.84 7.14 -44.96
C THR A 66 -19.89 6.24 -44.14
N GLY A 67 -20.26 5.90 -42.91
CA GLY A 67 -19.45 5.01 -42.04
C GLY A 67 -19.26 3.63 -42.68
N ALA A 68 -18.05 3.10 -42.60
CA ALA A 68 -17.64 1.81 -43.14
C ALA A 68 -17.13 0.86 -42.07
N ASP A 69 -17.08 -0.44 -42.38
CA ASP A 69 -16.54 -1.48 -41.49
C ASP A 69 -17.26 -1.56 -40.13
N ASN A 70 -18.54 -1.20 -40.06
CA ASN A 70 -19.29 -1.28 -38.78
C ASN A 70 -20.08 -2.58 -38.68
N THR A 71 -20.11 -3.17 -37.49
CA THR A 71 -20.96 -4.30 -37.15
C THR A 71 -21.96 -3.89 -36.07
N TYR A 72 -23.25 -3.76 -36.41
CA TYR A 72 -24.31 -3.46 -35.45
C TYR A 72 -25.35 -4.58 -35.44
N VAL A 73 -25.47 -5.24 -34.27
CA VAL A 73 -26.38 -6.37 -34.07
C VAL A 73 -27.28 -6.11 -32.87
N GLY A 74 -28.59 -6.03 -33.11
CA GLY A 74 -29.60 -5.77 -32.08
C GLY A 74 -30.51 -4.60 -32.44
N ALA A 75 -31.70 -4.53 -31.83
CA ALA A 75 -32.63 -3.44 -32.07
C ALA A 75 -31.99 -2.10 -31.64
N ASN A 76 -32.06 -1.10 -32.54
CA ASN A 76 -31.49 0.24 -32.32
C ASN A 76 -29.98 0.26 -32.00
N SER A 77 -29.22 -0.76 -32.40
CA SER A 77 -27.76 -0.73 -32.29
C SER A 77 -27.18 0.21 -33.37
N GLY A 78 -26.36 1.20 -32.96
CA GLY A 78 -25.84 2.23 -33.89
C GLY A 78 -26.91 3.12 -34.50
N ALA A 79 -28.11 3.18 -33.92
CA ALA A 79 -29.26 3.91 -34.45
C ALA A 79 -29.38 5.31 -33.84
N ASN A 80 -28.49 6.22 -34.17
CA ASN A 80 -28.47 7.59 -33.67
C ASN A 80 -29.63 8.41 -34.25
N SER A 81 -30.02 9.49 -33.59
CA SER A 81 -30.97 10.49 -34.08
C SER A 81 -30.39 11.50 -35.09
N ASN A 82 -29.09 11.41 -35.40
CA ASN A 82 -28.38 12.30 -36.33
C ASN A 82 -27.50 11.50 -37.29
N THR A 83 -27.00 12.13 -38.34
CA THR A 83 -26.08 11.55 -39.31
C THR A 83 -24.85 10.94 -38.62
N SER A 84 -24.59 9.64 -38.84
CA SER A 84 -23.42 8.94 -38.34
C SER A 84 -22.42 8.65 -39.45
N THR A 85 -21.18 9.04 -39.26
CA THR A 85 -20.07 8.85 -40.19
C THR A 85 -18.95 7.96 -39.60
N GLY A 86 -19.06 7.56 -38.34
CA GLY A 86 -18.07 6.74 -37.65
C GLY A 86 -17.87 5.37 -38.29
N SER A 87 -16.65 4.86 -38.23
CA SER A 87 -16.22 3.62 -38.89
C SER A 87 -15.54 2.66 -37.92
N ARG A 88 -15.46 1.38 -38.30
CA ARG A 88 -14.78 0.33 -37.50
C ARG A 88 -15.36 0.13 -36.10
N ASN A 89 -16.67 0.37 -35.93
CA ASN A 89 -17.35 0.18 -34.67
C ASN A 89 -18.05 -1.18 -34.61
N THR A 90 -17.97 -1.86 -33.47
CA THR A 90 -18.67 -3.13 -33.23
C THR A 90 -19.69 -2.94 -32.10
N GLY A 91 -20.97 -2.93 -32.40
CA GLY A 91 -22.09 -2.80 -31.47
C GLY A 91 -22.97 -4.04 -31.46
N VAL A 92 -22.97 -4.80 -30.35
CA VAL A 92 -23.79 -5.99 -30.18
C VAL A 92 -24.67 -5.85 -28.95
N GLY A 93 -25.98 -5.74 -29.15
CA GLY A 93 -26.95 -5.56 -28.08
C GLY A 93 -27.95 -4.44 -28.37
N ALA A 94 -29.13 -4.52 -27.79
CA ALA A 94 -30.12 -3.48 -27.96
C ALA A 94 -29.61 -2.14 -27.43
N SER A 95 -29.76 -1.08 -28.26
CA SER A 95 -29.30 0.29 -27.96
C SER A 95 -27.78 0.41 -27.64
N ALA A 96 -26.94 -0.53 -28.06
CA ALA A 96 -25.50 -0.32 -28.09
C ALA A 96 -25.19 0.80 -29.11
N PHE A 97 -24.33 1.77 -28.75
CA PHE A 97 -24.02 2.93 -29.59
C PHE A 97 -25.23 3.77 -30.06
N ALA A 98 -26.26 3.88 -29.23
CA ALA A 98 -27.48 4.58 -29.67
C ALA A 98 -27.27 6.06 -30.03
N ALA A 99 -26.19 6.73 -29.69
CA ALA A 99 -25.90 8.13 -29.96
C ALA A 99 -24.61 8.38 -30.77
N ILE A 100 -23.96 7.36 -31.33
CA ILE A 100 -22.68 7.52 -32.05
C ILE A 100 -22.83 8.38 -33.31
N THR A 101 -21.94 9.37 -33.48
CA THR A 101 -21.92 10.24 -34.66
C THR A 101 -20.67 10.06 -35.51
N SER A 102 -19.49 10.41 -35.02
CA SER A 102 -18.23 10.32 -35.76
C SER A 102 -17.15 9.51 -35.05
N GLY A 103 -17.46 8.91 -33.91
CA GLY A 103 -16.48 8.09 -33.15
C GLY A 103 -16.08 6.84 -33.92
N ASP A 104 -14.80 6.51 -33.92
CA ASP A 104 -14.19 5.41 -34.64
C ASP A 104 -13.62 4.32 -33.71
N SER A 105 -13.56 3.09 -34.21
CA SER A 105 -12.82 1.99 -33.57
C SER A 105 -13.29 1.67 -32.13
N ASN A 106 -14.59 1.79 -31.88
CA ASN A 106 -15.15 1.43 -30.57
C ASN A 106 -15.80 0.05 -30.60
N THR A 107 -15.77 -0.65 -29.47
CA THR A 107 -16.47 -1.93 -29.26
C THR A 107 -17.47 -1.80 -28.12
N ALA A 108 -18.75 -2.08 -28.37
CA ALA A 108 -19.84 -2.08 -27.40
C ALA A 108 -20.60 -3.41 -27.45
N VAL A 109 -20.49 -4.23 -26.43
CA VAL A 109 -21.21 -5.51 -26.34
C VAL A 109 -22.06 -5.54 -25.08
N GLY A 110 -23.38 -5.50 -25.24
CA GLY A 110 -24.31 -5.50 -24.13
C GLY A 110 -25.43 -4.48 -24.28
N TYR A 111 -26.53 -4.68 -23.55
CA TYR A 111 -27.63 -3.73 -23.51
C TYR A 111 -27.15 -2.37 -23.02
N ARG A 112 -27.36 -1.32 -23.84
CA ARG A 112 -26.94 0.07 -23.56
C ARG A 112 -25.43 0.27 -23.32
N ALA A 113 -24.56 -0.58 -23.80
CA ALA A 113 -23.12 -0.32 -23.79
C ALA A 113 -22.82 0.90 -24.70
N LEU A 114 -22.02 1.86 -24.20
CA LEU A 114 -21.64 3.09 -24.91
C LEU A 114 -22.83 3.84 -25.53
N THR A 115 -23.95 3.92 -24.83
CA THR A 115 -25.19 4.48 -25.38
C THR A 115 -25.07 5.95 -25.81
N THR A 116 -24.32 6.78 -25.04
CA THR A 116 -24.24 8.23 -25.26
C THR A 116 -22.99 8.70 -26.01
N VAL A 117 -22.10 7.77 -26.40
CA VAL A 117 -20.89 8.12 -27.15
C VAL A 117 -21.24 8.85 -28.44
N THR A 118 -20.54 9.96 -28.70
CA THR A 118 -20.75 10.75 -29.93
C THR A 118 -19.52 10.74 -30.83
N THR A 119 -18.41 11.30 -30.36
CA THR A 119 -17.18 11.52 -31.12
C THR A 119 -15.95 10.78 -30.59
N ALA A 120 -16.11 10.04 -29.51
CA ALA A 120 -15.00 9.37 -28.86
C ALA A 120 -14.53 8.11 -29.61
N ASP A 121 -13.22 7.87 -29.58
CA ASP A 121 -12.57 6.78 -30.29
C ASP A 121 -11.95 5.76 -29.31
N ASN A 122 -11.72 4.55 -29.84
CA ASN A 122 -10.90 3.52 -29.19
C ASN A 122 -11.41 3.07 -27.80
N ASN A 123 -12.73 3.08 -27.58
CA ASN A 123 -13.30 2.57 -26.34
C ASN A 123 -13.74 1.11 -26.49
N THR A 124 -13.57 0.32 -25.43
CA THR A 124 -14.09 -1.05 -25.34
C THR A 124 -15.05 -1.14 -24.16
N ALA A 125 -16.31 -1.44 -24.41
CA ALA A 125 -17.35 -1.62 -23.40
C ALA A 125 -18.03 -2.97 -23.55
N VAL A 126 -17.88 -3.86 -22.57
CA VAL A 126 -18.51 -5.17 -22.58
C VAL A 126 -19.29 -5.38 -21.29
N GLY A 127 -20.60 -5.45 -21.39
CA GLY A 127 -21.52 -5.58 -20.26
C GLY A 127 -22.71 -4.66 -20.37
N LYS A 128 -23.80 -5.00 -19.67
CA LYS A 128 -24.96 -4.14 -19.59
C LYS A 128 -24.56 -2.80 -18.94
N ASP A 129 -24.94 -1.68 -19.58
CA ASP A 129 -24.68 -0.31 -19.14
C ASP A 129 -23.18 0.02 -18.94
N ALA A 130 -22.23 -0.72 -19.52
CA ALA A 130 -20.80 -0.39 -19.49
C ALA A 130 -20.55 0.90 -20.30
N LEU A 131 -19.77 1.86 -19.73
CA LEU A 131 -19.49 3.19 -20.33
C LEU A 131 -20.74 3.91 -20.83
N ARG A 132 -21.87 3.73 -20.16
CA ARG A 132 -23.15 4.18 -20.66
C ARG A 132 -23.23 5.67 -20.95
N LEU A 133 -22.70 6.53 -20.04
CA LEU A 133 -22.77 7.99 -20.14
C LEU A 133 -21.55 8.63 -20.82
N ASN A 134 -20.62 7.82 -21.36
CA ASN A 134 -19.44 8.33 -22.03
C ASN A 134 -19.84 9.10 -23.32
N SER A 135 -19.53 10.39 -23.36
CA SER A 135 -19.82 11.22 -24.53
C SER A 135 -18.61 11.40 -25.44
N THR A 136 -17.49 11.89 -24.89
CA THR A 136 -16.27 12.22 -25.63
C THR A 136 -14.99 11.59 -25.07
N GLY A 137 -15.07 10.83 -23.97
CA GLY A 137 -13.93 10.14 -23.39
C GLY A 137 -13.40 9.03 -24.31
N ALA A 138 -12.09 9.01 -24.57
CA ALA A 138 -11.44 8.10 -25.49
C ALA A 138 -10.48 7.13 -24.81
N GLY A 139 -10.20 5.99 -25.43
CA GLY A 139 -9.21 5.03 -24.95
C GLY A 139 -9.58 4.32 -23.65
N ASN A 140 -10.87 4.21 -23.31
CA ASN A 140 -11.32 3.54 -22.09
C ASN A 140 -11.66 2.07 -22.33
N THR A 141 -11.38 1.21 -21.37
CA THR A 141 -11.78 -0.20 -21.35
C THR A 141 -12.69 -0.49 -20.16
N ALA A 142 -13.93 -0.90 -20.41
CA ALA A 142 -14.91 -1.25 -19.40
C ALA A 142 -15.45 -2.66 -19.64
N LEU A 143 -15.24 -3.57 -18.69
CA LEU A 143 -15.74 -4.94 -18.75
C LEU A 143 -16.51 -5.27 -17.47
N GLY A 144 -17.81 -5.37 -17.55
CA GLY A 144 -18.69 -5.70 -16.42
C GLY A 144 -19.98 -4.89 -16.42
N PHE A 145 -20.95 -5.32 -15.61
CA PHE A 145 -22.17 -4.55 -15.39
C PHE A 145 -21.86 -3.18 -14.77
N GLY A 146 -22.27 -2.10 -15.46
CA GLY A 146 -22.10 -0.74 -14.95
C GLY A 146 -20.65 -0.27 -14.80
N ALA A 147 -19.66 -1.00 -15.32
CA ALA A 147 -18.27 -0.54 -15.31
C ALA A 147 -18.16 0.83 -16.00
N MET A 148 -17.58 1.82 -15.30
CA MET A 148 -17.48 3.22 -15.76
C MET A 148 -18.82 3.83 -16.24
N TYR A 149 -19.91 3.47 -15.59
CA TYR A 149 -21.25 3.92 -16.00
C TYR A 149 -21.35 5.44 -16.19
N SER A 150 -20.81 6.22 -15.24
CA SER A 150 -20.96 7.68 -15.19
C SER A 150 -19.86 8.44 -15.97
N ASN A 151 -18.92 7.74 -16.60
CA ASN A 151 -17.85 8.38 -17.37
C ASN A 151 -18.44 9.32 -18.42
N THR A 152 -18.00 10.56 -18.47
CA THR A 152 -18.49 11.53 -19.49
C THR A 152 -17.40 11.91 -20.48
N THR A 153 -16.27 12.42 -20.00
CA THR A 153 -15.18 12.95 -20.82
C THR A 153 -13.80 12.36 -20.45
N ALA A 154 -13.76 11.50 -19.46
CA ALA A 154 -12.50 10.94 -18.98
C ALA A 154 -11.87 9.95 -19.95
N ASN A 155 -10.54 9.95 -20.03
CA ASN A 155 -9.77 9.15 -20.97
C ASN A 155 -8.85 8.15 -20.28
N TYR A 156 -8.50 7.09 -20.99
CA TYR A 156 -7.45 6.14 -20.62
C TYR A 156 -7.68 5.42 -19.30
N ASN A 157 -8.93 5.13 -18.96
CA ASN A 157 -9.27 4.34 -17.78
C ASN A 157 -9.50 2.87 -18.16
N THR A 158 -9.16 1.98 -17.24
CA THR A 158 -9.47 0.54 -17.32
C THR A 158 -10.32 0.13 -16.14
N ALA A 159 -11.54 -0.38 -16.39
CA ALA A 159 -12.44 -0.88 -15.36
C ALA A 159 -12.91 -2.30 -15.71
N VAL A 160 -12.59 -3.26 -14.86
CA VAL A 160 -12.96 -4.67 -15.03
C VAL A 160 -13.64 -5.18 -13.77
N GLY A 161 -14.92 -5.44 -13.83
CA GLY A 161 -15.72 -5.92 -12.69
C GLY A 161 -17.09 -5.28 -12.59
N TYR A 162 -17.95 -5.83 -11.75
CA TYR A 162 -19.25 -5.23 -11.41
C TYR A 162 -19.02 -3.86 -10.74
N ALA A 163 -19.61 -2.80 -11.28
CA ALA A 163 -19.54 -1.44 -10.77
C ALA A 163 -18.10 -0.87 -10.56
N ALA A 164 -17.08 -1.46 -11.20
CA ALA A 164 -15.74 -0.88 -11.16
C ALA A 164 -15.73 0.52 -11.76
N LEU A 165 -15.20 1.51 -11.02
CA LEU A 165 -15.10 2.92 -11.43
C LEU A 165 -16.46 3.54 -11.84
N ILE A 166 -17.55 3.10 -11.21
CA ILE A 166 -18.92 3.42 -11.64
C ILE A 166 -19.23 4.92 -11.59
N ALA A 167 -18.74 5.65 -10.58
CA ALA A 167 -19.02 7.06 -10.38
C ALA A 167 -18.09 8.01 -11.16
N ASN A 168 -17.03 7.50 -11.79
CA ASN A 168 -16.04 8.33 -12.48
C ASN A 168 -16.70 9.19 -13.57
N THR A 169 -16.42 10.49 -13.54
CA THR A 169 -16.92 11.44 -14.55
C THR A 169 -15.81 11.98 -15.43
N THR A 170 -14.75 12.52 -14.84
CA THR A 170 -13.64 13.19 -15.53
C THR A 170 -12.25 12.68 -15.13
N GLY A 171 -12.14 11.80 -14.13
CA GLY A 171 -10.87 11.22 -13.70
C GLY A 171 -10.22 10.36 -14.77
N THR A 172 -8.92 10.50 -15.01
CA THR A 172 -8.19 9.86 -16.10
C THR A 172 -7.09 8.92 -15.60
N ARG A 173 -6.69 7.96 -16.45
CA ARG A 173 -5.57 7.03 -16.18
C ARG A 173 -5.73 6.19 -14.92
N ASN A 174 -6.97 5.85 -14.57
CA ASN A 174 -7.25 4.96 -13.46
C ASN A 174 -7.35 3.50 -13.93
N VAL A 175 -6.90 2.58 -13.08
CA VAL A 175 -7.07 1.13 -13.27
C VAL A 175 -7.90 0.59 -12.10
N ALA A 176 -9.08 0.06 -12.39
CA ALA A 176 -9.99 -0.53 -11.42
C ALA A 176 -10.34 -1.97 -11.83
N VAL A 177 -9.87 -2.96 -11.09
CA VAL A 177 -10.13 -4.38 -11.37
C VAL A 177 -10.69 -5.06 -10.13
N GLY A 178 -11.95 -5.42 -10.16
CA GLY A 178 -12.65 -6.04 -9.03
C GLY A 178 -14.08 -5.53 -8.87
N TYR A 179 -14.84 -6.18 -8.01
CA TYR A 179 -16.16 -5.70 -7.58
C TYR A 179 -16.01 -4.35 -6.85
N ALA A 180 -16.68 -3.30 -7.30
CA ALA A 180 -16.68 -1.97 -6.70
C ALA A 180 -15.27 -1.38 -6.42
N ALA A 181 -14.26 -1.73 -7.24
CA ALA A 181 -12.96 -1.07 -7.17
C ALA A 181 -13.09 0.38 -7.65
N LEU A 182 -12.60 1.37 -6.86
CA LEU A 182 -12.71 2.80 -7.16
C LEU A 182 -14.14 3.28 -7.45
N ASP A 183 -15.15 2.68 -6.82
CA ASP A 183 -16.55 2.97 -7.20
C ASP A 183 -17.01 4.38 -6.85
N SER A 184 -16.44 5.03 -5.84
CA SER A 184 -16.74 6.43 -5.46
C SER A 184 -15.87 7.47 -6.17
N ASN A 185 -14.84 7.05 -6.93
CA ASN A 185 -13.96 7.98 -7.66
C ASN A 185 -14.76 8.78 -8.69
N THR A 186 -14.68 10.10 -8.61
CA THR A 186 -15.39 10.99 -9.55
C THR A 186 -14.45 11.74 -10.50
N THR A 187 -13.38 12.32 -9.98
CA THR A 187 -12.47 13.21 -10.72
C THR A 187 -11.00 12.85 -10.56
N ASP A 188 -10.67 11.92 -9.67
CA ASP A 188 -9.29 11.60 -9.31
C ASP A 188 -8.58 10.82 -10.41
N THR A 189 -7.28 11.00 -10.50
CA THR A 189 -6.47 10.46 -11.60
C THR A 189 -5.31 9.62 -11.09
N ASP A 190 -4.80 8.75 -11.98
CA ASP A 190 -3.57 7.98 -11.74
C ASP A 190 -3.65 7.01 -10.55
N ASN A 191 -4.86 6.50 -10.26
CA ASN A 191 -5.06 5.49 -9.24
C ASN A 191 -5.07 4.08 -9.82
N THR A 192 -4.53 3.11 -9.08
CA THR A 192 -4.60 1.69 -9.40
C THR A 192 -5.25 0.92 -8.26
N ALA A 193 -6.40 0.32 -8.51
CA ALA A 193 -7.15 -0.48 -7.55
C ALA A 193 -7.42 -1.88 -8.11
N VAL A 194 -6.89 -2.91 -7.47
CA VAL A 194 -7.08 -4.30 -7.88
C VAL A 194 -7.55 -5.12 -6.68
N GLY A 195 -8.81 -5.50 -6.64
CA GLY A 195 -9.41 -6.25 -5.56
C GLY A 195 -10.88 -5.89 -5.30
N TYR A 196 -11.56 -6.71 -4.52
CA TYR A 196 -12.89 -6.41 -3.99
C TYR A 196 -12.83 -5.16 -3.11
N ASN A 197 -13.62 -4.11 -3.40
CA ASN A 197 -13.67 -2.83 -2.70
C ASN A 197 -12.29 -2.15 -2.50
N ALA A 198 -11.30 -2.39 -3.37
CA ALA A 198 -10.04 -1.66 -3.30
C ALA A 198 -10.28 -0.18 -3.63
N LEU A 199 -9.85 0.75 -2.75
CA LEU A 199 -10.05 2.21 -2.85
C LEU A 199 -11.52 2.59 -3.11
N SER A 200 -12.48 1.89 -2.52
CA SER A 200 -13.90 2.13 -2.83
C SER A 200 -14.40 3.51 -2.39
N ALA A 201 -13.91 4.07 -1.30
CA ALA A 201 -14.29 5.40 -0.81
C ALA A 201 -13.51 6.57 -1.46
N ALA A 202 -12.58 6.32 -2.40
CA ALA A 202 -11.71 7.35 -2.96
C ALA A 202 -12.50 8.46 -3.68
N ALA A 203 -12.43 9.67 -3.13
CA ALA A 203 -13.12 10.86 -3.66
C ALA A 203 -12.27 12.11 -3.35
N GLY A 204 -11.07 12.18 -3.89
CA GLY A 204 -10.03 13.19 -3.66
C GLY A 204 -8.64 12.56 -3.45
N ALA A 205 -8.53 11.25 -3.71
CA ALA A 205 -7.29 10.50 -3.59
C ALA A 205 -6.63 10.34 -4.96
N TYR A 206 -5.42 10.85 -5.11
CA TYR A 206 -4.65 10.80 -6.36
C TYR A 206 -3.39 9.97 -6.15
N TYR A 207 -2.87 9.37 -7.24
CA TYR A 207 -1.57 8.67 -7.26
C TYR A 207 -1.47 7.51 -6.28
N SER A 208 -2.60 6.88 -5.96
CA SER A 208 -2.64 5.79 -4.99
C SER A 208 -2.73 4.42 -5.68
N THR A 209 -2.02 3.44 -5.11
CA THR A 209 -2.04 2.05 -5.58
C THR A 209 -2.55 1.13 -4.46
N ALA A 210 -3.62 0.40 -4.73
CA ALA A 210 -4.18 -0.59 -3.81
C ALA A 210 -4.36 -1.94 -4.52
N VAL A 211 -3.72 -2.97 -3.99
CA VAL A 211 -3.80 -4.34 -4.53
C VAL A 211 -4.14 -5.32 -3.41
N GLY A 212 -5.34 -5.83 -3.42
CA GLY A 212 -5.89 -6.73 -2.41
C GLY A 212 -7.35 -6.42 -2.09
N ALA A 213 -8.10 -7.38 -1.60
CA ALA A 213 -9.46 -7.12 -1.13
C ALA A 213 -9.41 -6.15 0.07
N LEU A 214 -10.27 -5.12 0.05
CA LEU A 214 -10.37 -4.08 1.08
C LEU A 214 -9.09 -3.23 1.27
N ALA A 215 -8.14 -3.27 0.32
CA ALA A 215 -6.93 -2.44 0.41
C ALA A 215 -7.31 -0.96 0.22
N GLY A 216 -7.02 -0.12 1.23
CA GLY A 216 -7.38 1.29 1.24
C GLY A 216 -8.87 1.56 1.11
N GLU A 217 -9.74 0.66 1.60
CA GLU A 217 -11.20 0.74 1.39
C GLU A 217 -11.78 2.11 1.75
N ASP A 218 -11.39 2.66 2.91
CA ASP A 218 -11.94 3.90 3.46
C ASP A 218 -11.13 5.15 3.07
N LEU A 219 -10.14 5.02 2.16
CA LEU A 219 -9.34 6.17 1.71
C LEU A 219 -10.25 7.21 1.03
N THR A 220 -10.30 8.43 1.58
CA THR A 220 -11.12 9.52 1.00
C THR A 220 -10.29 10.53 0.22
N THR A 221 -9.32 11.19 0.88
CA THR A 221 -8.54 12.30 0.29
C THR A 221 -7.02 12.13 0.42
N GLY A 222 -6.54 11.07 1.09
CA GLY A 222 -5.11 10.79 1.19
C GLY A 222 -4.48 10.48 -0.18
N ILE A 223 -3.36 11.13 -0.50
CA ILE A 223 -2.69 10.99 -1.80
C ILE A 223 -1.42 10.14 -1.71
N SER A 224 -0.97 9.61 -2.84
CA SER A 224 0.35 8.94 -2.96
C SER A 224 0.52 7.73 -2.02
N ASN A 225 -0.54 7.00 -1.74
CA ASN A 225 -0.47 5.82 -0.88
C ASN A 225 -0.25 4.55 -1.71
N THR A 226 0.48 3.60 -1.12
CA THR A 226 0.64 2.24 -1.65
C THR A 226 0.14 1.22 -0.62
N PHE A 227 -0.96 0.53 -0.91
CA PHE A 227 -1.57 -0.49 -0.06
C PHE A 227 -1.59 -1.84 -0.80
N ILE A 228 -0.78 -2.81 -0.35
CA ILE A 228 -0.69 -4.13 -0.97
C ILE A 228 -0.94 -5.22 0.07
N GLY A 229 -2.05 -5.93 -0.05
CA GLY A 229 -2.45 -6.99 0.86
C GLY A 229 -3.93 -6.93 1.22
N TYR A 230 -4.46 -8.00 1.81
CA TYR A 230 -5.82 -8.00 2.36
C TYR A 230 -5.96 -6.95 3.47
N ALA A 231 -6.92 -6.03 3.32
CA ALA A 231 -7.19 -4.94 4.27
C ALA A 231 -5.95 -4.10 4.64
N ALA A 232 -4.94 -4.00 3.76
CA ALA A 232 -3.79 -3.12 3.96
C ALA A 232 -4.26 -1.65 3.93
N GLY A 233 -3.99 -0.89 5.01
CA GLY A 233 -4.41 0.51 5.13
C GLY A 233 -5.92 0.72 5.06
N LYS A 234 -6.72 -0.25 5.50
CA LYS A 234 -8.17 -0.27 5.27
C LYS A 234 -8.88 0.99 5.76
N GLU A 235 -8.66 1.40 7.01
CA GLU A 235 -9.34 2.54 7.64
C GLU A 235 -8.64 3.89 7.38
N ASN A 236 -7.58 3.90 6.53
CA ASN A 236 -6.90 5.15 6.19
C ASN A 236 -7.85 6.10 5.45
N THR A 237 -8.13 7.26 6.03
CA THR A 237 -9.06 8.24 5.44
C THR A 237 -8.34 9.37 4.72
N THR A 238 -7.46 10.07 5.41
CA THR A 238 -6.76 11.25 4.89
C THR A 238 -5.24 11.15 4.94
N GLY A 239 -4.69 10.10 5.57
CA GLY A 239 -3.24 9.87 5.62
C GLY A 239 -2.64 9.71 4.22
N ALA A 240 -1.51 10.37 3.97
CA ALA A 240 -0.85 10.44 2.68
C ALA A 240 0.56 9.84 2.73
N GLU A 241 1.09 9.49 1.56
CA GLU A 241 2.49 9.07 1.40
C GLU A 241 2.87 7.82 2.23
N ASN A 242 1.90 6.95 2.49
CA ASN A 242 2.14 5.71 3.23
C ASN A 242 2.48 4.56 2.26
N THR A 243 3.47 3.74 2.62
CA THR A 243 3.82 2.50 1.93
C THR A 243 3.49 1.31 2.82
N VAL A 244 2.47 0.55 2.45
CA VAL A 244 1.92 -0.54 3.26
C VAL A 244 1.89 -1.83 2.44
N VAL A 245 2.60 -2.85 2.91
CA VAL A 245 2.66 -4.16 2.24
C VAL A 245 2.48 -5.28 3.27
N GLY A 246 1.35 -5.93 3.24
CA GLY A 246 1.05 -7.05 4.15
C GLY A 246 -0.43 -7.15 4.51
N SER A 247 -0.88 -8.34 4.85
CA SER A 247 -2.25 -8.53 5.33
C SER A 247 -2.45 -7.85 6.68
N LEU A 248 -3.52 -7.04 6.80
CA LEU A 248 -3.86 -6.27 8.00
C LEU A 248 -2.73 -5.34 8.47
N ALA A 249 -1.82 -4.94 7.58
CA ALA A 249 -0.84 -3.91 7.91
C ALA A 249 -1.51 -2.55 7.89
N PHE A 250 -1.24 -1.71 8.92
CA PHE A 250 -1.70 -0.32 8.99
C PHE A 250 -3.23 -0.17 8.86
N ASP A 251 -4.00 -1.20 9.26
CA ASP A 251 -5.43 -1.26 8.98
C ASP A 251 -6.29 -0.27 9.78
N ALA A 252 -5.84 0.16 10.97
CA ALA A 252 -6.56 1.13 11.81
C ALA A 252 -6.12 2.60 11.60
N ASN A 253 -5.20 2.88 10.67
CA ASN A 253 -4.75 4.26 10.46
C ASN A 253 -5.89 5.11 9.89
N THR A 254 -6.01 6.34 10.41
CA THR A 254 -6.98 7.30 9.90
C THR A 254 -6.30 8.49 9.19
N THR A 255 -5.33 9.13 9.84
CA THR A 255 -4.71 10.37 9.34
C THR A 255 -3.19 10.34 9.28
N GLY A 256 -2.53 9.32 9.87
CA GLY A 256 -1.07 9.22 9.88
C GLY A 256 -0.47 9.14 8.47
N SER A 257 0.62 9.87 8.25
CA SER A 257 1.27 10.04 6.95
C SER A 257 2.75 9.64 7.00
N ASN A 258 3.37 9.44 5.84
CA ASN A 258 4.81 9.13 5.70
C ASN A 258 5.23 7.83 6.40
N ASN A 259 4.32 6.88 6.60
CA ASN A 259 4.65 5.63 7.28
C ASN A 259 5.03 4.52 6.28
N VAL A 260 5.96 3.67 6.67
CA VAL A 260 6.31 2.43 5.98
C VAL A 260 5.93 1.25 6.86
N ALA A 261 4.94 0.45 6.45
CA ALA A 261 4.47 -0.74 7.16
C ALA A 261 4.59 -1.97 6.25
N ILE A 262 5.62 -2.78 6.45
CA ILE A 262 5.88 -3.96 5.61
C ILE A 262 5.91 -5.22 6.48
N GLY A 263 4.94 -6.09 6.29
CA GLY A 263 4.77 -7.33 7.05
C GLY A 263 3.33 -7.52 7.52
N ARG A 264 2.95 -8.77 7.81
CA ARG A 264 1.62 -9.05 8.36
C ARG A 264 1.46 -8.29 9.69
N GLN A 265 0.38 -7.51 9.81
CA GLN A 265 0.06 -6.73 11.01
C GLN A 265 1.17 -5.75 11.46
N ALA A 266 1.99 -5.25 10.54
CA ALA A 266 2.91 -4.16 10.86
C ALA A 266 2.10 -2.85 11.04
N LEU A 267 2.36 -2.10 12.14
CA LEU A 267 1.66 -0.85 12.47
C LEU A 267 0.13 -0.94 12.51
N THR A 268 -0.42 -2.11 12.85
CA THR A 268 -1.86 -2.36 12.80
C THR A 268 -2.69 -1.32 13.56
N ALA A 269 -2.29 -0.98 14.79
CA ALA A 269 -3.05 -0.06 15.66
C ALA A 269 -2.69 1.44 15.47
N ASN A 270 -1.83 1.78 14.50
CA ASN A 270 -1.52 3.19 14.24
C ASN A 270 -2.78 3.94 13.83
N THR A 271 -3.05 5.06 14.47
CA THR A 271 -4.23 5.87 14.13
C THR A 271 -3.86 7.20 13.49
N THR A 272 -2.92 7.92 14.07
CA THR A 272 -2.59 9.29 13.67
C THR A 272 -1.09 9.58 13.61
N ALA A 273 -0.24 8.61 13.95
CA ALA A 273 1.20 8.85 14.01
C ALA A 273 1.84 8.87 12.62
N ASP A 274 2.82 9.75 12.47
CA ASP A 274 3.57 9.97 11.24
C ASP A 274 4.99 9.40 11.33
N ASP A 275 5.67 9.32 10.19
CA ASP A 275 7.11 9.09 10.05
C ASP A 275 7.64 7.80 10.71
N ASN A 276 6.82 6.75 10.78
CA ASN A 276 7.24 5.45 11.31
C ASN A 276 7.67 4.49 10.20
N VAL A 277 8.72 3.72 10.47
CA VAL A 277 9.17 2.59 9.63
C VAL A 277 9.02 1.29 10.42
N ALA A 278 8.10 0.44 10.03
CA ALA A 278 7.87 -0.89 10.60
C ALA A 278 8.03 -1.98 9.54
N VAL A 279 9.08 -2.78 9.65
CA VAL A 279 9.36 -3.88 8.71
C VAL A 279 9.49 -5.19 9.47
N GLY A 280 8.55 -6.09 9.27
CA GLY A 280 8.50 -7.40 9.92
C GLY A 280 7.10 -7.78 10.40
N ASP A 281 6.88 -9.08 10.60
CA ASP A 281 5.63 -9.60 11.16
C ASP A 281 5.39 -9.02 12.56
N ASN A 282 4.22 -8.40 12.79
CA ASN A 282 3.87 -7.72 14.05
C ASN A 282 4.89 -6.65 14.52
N SER A 283 5.65 -6.02 13.61
CA SER A 283 6.49 -4.87 13.97
C SER A 283 5.62 -3.68 14.36
N MET A 284 5.82 -3.08 15.52
CA MET A 284 5.03 -1.95 16.06
C MET A 284 3.52 -2.18 16.02
N ASN A 285 3.08 -3.40 16.28
CA ASN A 285 1.68 -3.79 16.07
C ASN A 285 0.67 -2.95 16.86
N VAL A 286 0.98 -2.52 18.08
CA VAL A 286 0.06 -1.76 18.95
C VAL A 286 0.38 -0.25 19.02
N ASN A 287 1.30 0.24 18.17
CA ASN A 287 1.59 1.68 18.13
C ASN A 287 0.34 2.47 17.74
N SER A 288 -0.06 3.41 18.58
CA SER A 288 -1.24 4.25 18.30
C SER A 288 -0.86 5.66 17.84
N THR A 289 0.00 6.35 18.59
CA THR A 289 0.37 7.75 18.37
C THR A 289 1.88 8.02 18.47
N GLY A 290 2.72 6.99 18.70
CA GLY A 290 4.18 7.15 18.70
C GLY A 290 4.69 7.42 17.29
N ALA A 291 5.44 8.49 17.07
CA ALA A 291 5.97 8.94 15.77
C ALA A 291 7.50 8.79 15.70
N ASP A 292 8.05 8.92 14.48
CA ASP A 292 9.51 8.93 14.26
C ASP A 292 10.24 7.67 14.77
N ASN A 293 9.57 6.51 14.70
CA ASN A 293 10.19 5.25 15.11
C ASN A 293 10.63 4.42 13.90
N THR A 294 11.78 3.75 14.04
CA THR A 294 12.26 2.74 13.08
C THR A 294 12.30 1.38 13.76
N ALA A 295 11.49 0.44 13.30
CA ALA A 295 11.38 -0.92 13.82
C ALA A 295 11.57 -1.94 12.69
N ILE A 296 12.69 -2.65 12.69
CA ILE A 296 13.02 -3.65 11.66
C ILE A 296 13.27 -5.01 12.30
N GLY A 297 12.36 -5.95 12.05
CA GLY A 297 12.40 -7.32 12.58
C GLY A 297 11.03 -7.78 13.08
N THR A 298 10.86 -9.09 13.22
CA THR A 298 9.64 -9.67 13.79
C THR A 298 9.44 -9.22 15.23
N ARG A 299 8.25 -8.70 15.56
CA ARG A 299 7.86 -8.25 16.90
C ARG A 299 8.80 -7.17 17.49
N THR A 300 9.44 -6.38 16.64
CA THR A 300 10.27 -5.24 17.07
C THR A 300 9.35 -4.11 17.54
N LEU A 301 9.62 -3.51 18.72
CA LEU A 301 8.77 -2.49 19.33
C LEU A 301 7.29 -2.91 19.39
N LEU A 302 7.02 -4.20 19.62
CA LEU A 302 5.67 -4.77 19.55
C LEU A 302 4.66 -4.04 20.44
N ALA A 303 5.02 -3.75 21.69
CA ALA A 303 4.15 -3.14 22.70
C ALA A 303 4.18 -1.59 22.66
N ASN A 304 4.87 -0.98 21.69
CA ASN A 304 4.94 0.47 21.62
C ASN A 304 3.54 1.06 21.43
N THR A 305 3.15 1.97 22.30
CA THR A 305 1.84 2.66 22.19
C THR A 305 2.02 4.12 21.80
N THR A 306 2.85 4.85 22.52
CA THR A 306 3.00 6.31 22.36
C THR A 306 4.47 6.76 22.32
N ALA A 307 5.42 5.84 22.46
CA ALA A 307 6.84 6.19 22.43
C ALA A 307 7.29 6.64 21.04
N SER A 308 8.15 7.63 21.01
CA SER A 308 8.68 8.24 19.79
C SER A 308 10.21 8.24 19.77
N TYR A 309 10.78 8.44 18.57
CA TYR A 309 12.22 8.57 18.36
C TYR A 309 13.04 7.33 18.74
N ASN A 310 12.46 6.12 18.59
CA ASN A 310 13.17 4.88 18.83
C ASN A 310 13.68 4.28 17.50
N THR A 311 14.90 3.77 17.52
CA THR A 311 15.46 2.92 16.47
C THR A 311 15.69 1.53 17.02
N ALA A 312 14.94 0.54 16.54
CA ALA A 312 15.06 -0.85 16.97
C ALA A 312 15.24 -1.77 15.76
N VAL A 313 16.30 -2.58 15.76
CA VAL A 313 16.63 -3.51 14.69
C VAL A 313 16.94 -4.89 15.27
N GLY A 314 16.17 -5.89 14.91
CA GLY A 314 16.34 -7.27 15.37
C GLY A 314 15.03 -7.88 15.87
N LYS A 315 14.93 -9.21 15.81
CA LYS A 315 13.77 -9.93 16.36
C LYS A 315 13.60 -9.61 17.85
N ASN A 316 12.40 -9.17 18.24
CA ASN A 316 12.04 -8.81 19.62
C ASN A 316 12.92 -7.68 20.21
N ALA A 317 13.58 -6.85 19.38
CA ALA A 317 14.31 -5.68 19.89
C ALA A 317 13.32 -4.66 20.44
N GLY A 318 13.48 -4.24 21.72
CA GLY A 318 12.57 -3.32 22.40
C GLY A 318 11.12 -3.81 22.48
N GLU A 319 10.88 -5.12 22.50
CA GLU A 319 9.55 -5.74 22.38
C GLU A 319 8.50 -5.16 23.34
N SER A 320 8.89 -4.88 24.58
CA SER A 320 7.97 -4.45 25.64
C SER A 320 7.91 -2.92 25.86
N ILE A 321 8.64 -2.13 25.07
CA ILE A 321 8.57 -0.66 25.16
C ILE A 321 7.14 -0.20 24.94
N THR A 322 6.63 0.61 25.87
CA THR A 322 5.28 1.20 25.78
C THR A 322 5.34 2.70 25.54
N THR A 323 6.04 3.44 26.42
CA THR A 323 6.13 4.90 26.41
C THR A 323 7.57 5.44 26.43
N GLY A 324 8.59 4.57 26.57
CA GLY A 324 10.00 4.96 26.57
C GLY A 324 10.48 5.39 25.17
N GLY A 325 11.07 6.58 25.06
CA GLY A 325 11.55 7.14 23.79
C GLY A 325 13.06 7.31 23.71
N TYR A 326 13.54 7.80 22.57
CA TYR A 326 14.95 8.18 22.32
C TYR A 326 15.95 7.02 22.44
N SER A 327 15.53 5.79 22.15
CA SER A 327 16.36 4.61 22.32
C SER A 327 16.92 4.08 20.98
N THR A 328 18.15 3.58 21.03
CA THR A 328 18.80 2.86 19.92
C THR A 328 19.04 1.42 20.34
N ILE A 329 18.33 0.48 19.74
CA ILE A 329 18.28 -0.93 20.14
C ILE A 329 18.57 -1.81 18.94
N VAL A 330 19.74 -2.45 18.91
CA VAL A 330 20.17 -3.27 17.77
C VAL A 330 20.62 -4.65 18.25
N GLY A 331 19.89 -5.68 17.88
CA GLY A 331 20.21 -7.07 18.23
C GLY A 331 18.97 -7.87 18.59
N VAL A 332 19.06 -9.19 18.46
CA VAL A 332 17.98 -10.09 18.88
C VAL A 332 17.79 -9.98 20.38
N VAL A 333 16.55 -9.77 20.83
CA VAL A 333 16.14 -9.55 22.23
C VAL A 333 16.92 -8.45 22.98
N ALA A 334 17.57 -7.52 22.27
CA ALA A 334 18.14 -6.34 22.89
C ALA A 334 17.01 -5.48 23.48
N GLY A 335 17.15 -5.01 24.72
CA GLY A 335 16.15 -4.18 25.39
C GLY A 335 14.73 -4.76 25.45
N ALA A 336 14.57 -6.09 25.36
CA ALA A 336 13.26 -6.70 25.11
C ALA A 336 12.25 -6.51 26.24
N SER A 337 12.68 -6.37 27.48
CA SER A 337 11.81 -6.22 28.67
C SER A 337 11.63 -4.76 29.13
N ILE A 338 12.18 -3.80 28.41
CA ILE A 338 12.03 -2.36 28.70
C ILE A 338 10.57 -1.96 28.50
N THR A 339 10.04 -1.17 29.42
CA THR A 339 8.67 -0.65 29.29
C THR A 339 8.63 0.87 29.13
N THR A 340 9.24 1.62 30.07
CA THR A 340 9.17 3.09 30.14
C THR A 340 10.53 3.77 30.14
N GLY A 341 11.63 3.02 30.18
CA GLY A 341 13.01 3.57 30.18
C GLY A 341 13.27 4.38 28.88
N THR A 342 13.96 5.51 29.05
CA THR A 342 14.33 6.42 27.95
C THR A 342 15.82 6.46 27.73
N ALA A 343 16.26 6.90 26.55
CA ALA A 343 17.66 7.09 26.19
C ALA A 343 18.54 5.83 26.37
N LEU A 344 18.00 4.66 26.01
CA LEU A 344 18.77 3.41 26.00
C LEU A 344 19.57 3.28 24.71
N THR A 345 20.86 2.96 24.82
CA THR A 345 21.65 2.42 23.73
C THR A 345 21.96 0.95 24.03
N ALA A 346 21.30 0.02 23.36
CA ALA A 346 21.51 -1.42 23.51
C ALA A 346 21.92 -2.05 22.18
N VAL A 347 23.17 -2.50 22.06
CA VAL A 347 23.69 -3.09 20.82
C VAL A 347 24.32 -4.44 21.11
N GLY A 348 23.72 -5.51 20.61
CA GLY A 348 24.18 -6.89 20.81
C GLY A 348 23.04 -7.83 21.19
N TYR A 349 23.24 -9.14 21.07
CA TYR A 349 22.28 -10.13 21.54
C TYR A 349 22.03 -9.97 23.06
N GLY A 350 20.76 -9.73 23.44
CA GLY A 350 20.38 -9.59 24.86
C GLY A 350 20.99 -8.39 25.58
N ALA A 351 21.64 -7.45 24.89
CA ALA A 351 22.16 -6.25 25.53
C ALA A 351 21.04 -5.44 26.18
N GLY A 352 21.20 -5.06 27.47
CA GLY A 352 20.19 -4.29 28.19
C GLY A 352 18.81 -4.92 28.26
N ASN A 353 18.68 -6.25 28.18
CA ASN A 353 17.38 -6.91 28.01
C ASN A 353 16.36 -6.56 29.10
N ASN A 354 16.76 -6.50 30.37
CA ASN A 354 15.85 -6.27 31.50
C ASN A 354 15.85 -4.81 32.00
N VAL A 355 16.48 -3.89 31.31
CA VAL A 355 16.60 -2.49 31.73
C VAL A 355 15.24 -1.82 31.77
N THR A 356 14.87 -1.23 32.92
CA THR A 356 13.69 -0.35 33.05
C THR A 356 14.09 1.08 33.40
N ALA A 357 15.40 1.34 33.57
CA ALA A 357 15.98 2.63 33.90
C ALA A 357 16.34 3.48 32.70
N ASN A 358 16.71 4.73 32.95
CA ASN A 358 17.10 5.70 31.91
C ASN A 358 18.64 5.79 31.78
N ASP A 359 19.09 6.35 30.66
CA ASP A 359 20.50 6.72 30.41
C ASP A 359 21.47 5.54 30.48
N ILE A 360 21.13 4.44 29.84
CA ILE A 360 21.93 3.22 29.81
C ILE A 360 22.60 3.05 28.44
N THR A 361 23.91 2.73 28.46
CA THR A 361 24.65 2.27 27.29
C THR A 361 25.13 0.83 27.52
N ALA A 362 24.57 -0.12 26.77
CA ALA A 362 24.90 -1.54 26.83
C ALA A 362 25.32 -2.03 25.41
N VAL A 363 26.60 -2.22 25.18
CA VAL A 363 27.15 -2.63 23.89
C VAL A 363 27.96 -3.91 24.06
N GLY A 364 27.49 -4.99 23.46
CA GLY A 364 28.10 -6.31 23.55
C GLY A 364 27.10 -7.43 23.79
N TYR A 365 27.47 -8.68 23.54
CA TYR A 365 26.68 -9.85 23.90
C TYR A 365 26.38 -9.84 25.41
N ARG A 366 25.09 -9.81 25.79
CA ARG A 366 24.58 -9.78 27.15
C ARG A 366 25.15 -8.66 28.08
N ALA A 367 25.65 -7.56 27.48
CA ALA A 367 26.07 -6.40 28.27
C ALA A 367 24.88 -5.85 29.07
N ALA A 368 25.04 -5.66 30.41
CA ALA A 368 24.02 -5.18 31.34
C ALA A 368 22.68 -5.94 31.24
N VAL A 369 22.69 -7.24 30.91
CA VAL A 369 21.47 -8.02 30.64
C VAL A 369 20.52 -8.11 31.84
N SER A 370 21.04 -8.11 33.07
CA SER A 370 20.25 -8.23 34.31
C SER A 370 19.89 -6.89 34.96
N HIS A 371 20.33 -5.78 34.36
CA HIS A 371 20.13 -4.44 34.93
C HIS A 371 18.66 -4.05 34.95
N THR A 372 18.17 -3.58 36.12
CA THR A 372 16.73 -3.24 36.25
C THR A 372 16.49 -1.75 36.51
N SER A 373 17.01 -1.16 37.60
CA SER A 373 16.56 0.16 38.04
C SER A 373 17.66 1.22 38.27
N GLY A 374 18.93 0.86 38.14
CA GLY A 374 20.04 1.85 38.25
C GLY A 374 20.12 2.75 36.98
N THR A 375 20.67 3.95 37.15
CA THR A 375 20.82 4.94 36.08
C THR A 375 22.27 5.22 35.71
N ASN A 376 22.53 5.85 34.55
CA ASN A 376 23.85 6.29 34.09
C ASN A 376 24.88 5.13 34.05
N LEU A 377 24.49 4.03 33.42
CA LEU A 377 25.36 2.86 33.26
C LEU A 377 26.00 2.83 31.89
N THR A 378 27.31 2.54 31.85
CA THR A 378 28.01 2.26 30.58
C THR A 378 28.64 0.86 30.66
N ALA A 379 28.14 -0.08 29.89
CA ALA A 379 28.63 -1.44 29.72
C ALA A 379 29.07 -1.66 28.26
N PHE A 380 30.37 -1.71 28.02
CA PHE A 380 30.91 -1.89 26.65
C PHE A 380 31.83 -3.13 26.64
N GLY A 381 31.31 -4.23 26.13
CA GLY A 381 32.02 -5.50 26.02
C GLY A 381 31.06 -6.69 26.24
N THR A 382 31.44 -7.88 25.75
CA THR A 382 30.71 -9.11 26.02
C THR A 382 30.62 -9.33 27.52
N GLU A 383 29.41 -9.51 28.05
CA GLU A 383 29.10 -9.77 29.47
C GLU A 383 29.64 -8.68 30.45
N ALA A 384 29.87 -7.45 29.94
CA ALA A 384 30.18 -6.32 30.83
C ALA A 384 28.97 -5.96 31.68
N LEU A 385 29.16 -5.87 33.03
CA LEU A 385 28.10 -5.62 34.02
C LEU A 385 26.89 -6.58 33.87
N GLU A 386 27.13 -7.85 33.54
CA GLU A 386 26.06 -8.82 33.24
C GLU A 386 25.11 -9.01 34.45
N ALA A 387 25.63 -9.14 35.64
CA ALA A 387 24.86 -9.36 36.88
C ALA A 387 24.33 -8.07 37.52
N SER A 388 24.62 -6.90 36.94
CA SER A 388 24.19 -5.61 37.52
C SER A 388 22.66 -5.55 37.62
N THR A 389 22.13 -5.13 38.77
CA THR A 389 20.69 -5.03 39.01
C THR A 389 20.22 -3.60 39.28
N THR A 390 20.73 -2.96 40.34
CA THR A 390 20.30 -1.64 40.83
C THR A 390 21.44 -0.62 40.92
N ALA A 391 22.60 -0.98 40.42
CA ALA A 391 23.81 -0.17 40.48
C ALA A 391 23.71 1.11 39.66
N ASN A 392 24.23 2.25 40.14
CA ASN A 392 24.22 3.51 39.41
C ASN A 392 25.63 3.97 39.06
N ASN A 393 25.74 4.81 38.04
CA ASN A 393 26.97 5.54 37.68
C ASN A 393 28.19 4.63 37.46
N ASN A 394 28.02 3.42 36.94
CA ASN A 394 29.14 2.53 36.66
C ASN A 394 29.56 2.60 35.17
N THR A 395 30.88 2.54 35.00
CA THR A 395 31.47 2.42 33.65
C THR A 395 32.30 1.15 33.57
N ALA A 396 31.93 0.22 32.69
CA ALA A 396 32.66 -1.01 32.41
C ALA A 396 33.00 -1.14 30.93
N VAL A 397 34.28 -1.23 30.63
CA VAL A 397 34.81 -1.39 29.27
C VAL A 397 35.75 -2.58 29.19
N GLY A 398 35.33 -3.63 28.51
CA GLY A 398 36.12 -4.84 28.35
C GLY A 398 35.30 -6.12 28.50
N PHE A 399 35.84 -7.25 28.04
CA PHE A 399 35.23 -8.58 28.21
C PHE A 399 35.05 -8.88 29.67
N ARG A 400 33.80 -9.12 30.14
CA ARG A 400 33.44 -9.41 31.54
C ARG A 400 33.93 -8.35 32.56
N ALA A 401 34.04 -7.09 32.13
CA ALA A 401 34.41 -6.01 33.06
C ALA A 401 33.22 -5.77 34.03
N GLY A 402 33.47 -5.86 35.33
CA GLY A 402 32.46 -5.71 36.38
C GLY A 402 31.34 -6.77 36.34
N GLU A 403 31.58 -7.97 35.78
CA GLU A 403 30.56 -8.99 35.49
C GLU A 403 29.62 -9.26 36.67
N ASP A 404 30.16 -9.47 37.86
CA ASP A 404 29.41 -9.83 39.06
C ASP A 404 28.94 -8.62 39.92
N ASN A 405 29.16 -7.38 39.44
CA ASN A 405 28.69 -6.21 40.16
C ASN A 405 27.15 -6.17 40.16
N THR A 406 26.54 -6.36 41.33
CA THR A 406 25.09 -6.36 41.46
C THR A 406 24.53 -4.98 41.86
N THR A 407 25.06 -4.38 42.94
CA THR A 407 24.55 -3.14 43.54
C THR A 407 25.61 -2.07 43.75
N GLY A 408 26.91 -2.38 43.53
CA GLY A 408 28.00 -1.40 43.72
C GLY A 408 27.88 -0.22 42.77
N THR A 409 28.10 0.98 43.29
CA THR A 409 27.87 2.25 42.56
C THR A 409 29.16 3.03 42.31
N GLU A 410 29.14 3.89 41.28
CA GLU A 410 30.24 4.82 40.95
C GLU A 410 31.61 4.12 40.70
N ASN A 411 31.58 2.94 40.10
CA ASN A 411 32.81 2.18 39.79
C ASN A 411 33.23 2.36 38.32
N THR A 412 34.54 2.32 38.11
CA THR A 412 35.16 2.29 36.77
C THR A 412 35.93 0.97 36.60
N TYR A 413 35.50 0.14 35.65
CA TYR A 413 36.14 -1.12 35.27
C TYR A 413 36.65 -1.00 33.84
N PHE A 414 37.96 -0.91 33.63
CA PHE A 414 38.56 -0.76 32.33
C PHE A 414 39.60 -1.86 32.04
N GLY A 415 39.22 -2.84 31.26
CA GLY A 415 40.06 -3.99 30.92
C GLY A 415 39.31 -5.32 31.01
N ALA A 416 39.77 -6.34 30.29
CA ALA A 416 39.18 -7.67 30.35
C ALA A 416 39.26 -8.24 31.76
N TYR A 417 38.10 -8.71 32.29
CA TYR A 417 37.96 -9.24 33.65
C TYR A 417 38.30 -8.21 34.80
N ALA A 418 38.34 -6.92 34.52
CA ALA A 418 38.53 -5.92 35.58
C ALA A 418 37.34 -5.95 36.55
N GLY A 419 37.56 -6.15 37.85
CA GLY A 419 36.54 -6.18 38.89
C GLY A 419 35.52 -7.32 38.79
N THR A 420 35.83 -8.46 38.18
CA THR A 420 34.84 -9.51 37.85
C THR A 420 34.08 -10.03 39.07
N ASN A 421 34.71 -10.25 40.22
CA ASN A 421 34.08 -10.81 41.43
C ASN A 421 33.59 -9.74 42.43
N LEU A 422 33.60 -8.47 42.07
CA LEU A 422 33.16 -7.38 42.94
C LEU A 422 31.65 -7.21 42.87
N THR A 423 30.93 -7.54 43.93
CA THR A 423 29.45 -7.53 43.91
C THR A 423 28.83 -6.23 44.42
N THR A 424 29.37 -5.61 45.47
CA THR A 424 28.75 -4.49 46.20
C THR A 424 29.70 -3.34 46.52
N ALA A 425 30.97 -3.39 46.09
CA ALA A 425 31.92 -2.31 46.32
C ALA A 425 31.57 -1.03 45.57
N ASP A 426 31.73 0.13 46.22
CA ASP A 426 31.45 1.45 45.63
C ASP A 426 32.74 2.25 45.42
N TYR A 427 32.69 3.25 44.52
CA TYR A 427 33.76 4.23 44.27
C TYR A 427 35.10 3.62 43.82
N GLY A 428 35.08 2.43 43.21
CA GLY A 428 36.28 1.69 42.81
C GLY A 428 36.78 2.12 41.42
N THR A 429 38.11 2.17 41.27
CA THR A 429 38.77 2.38 39.95
C THR A 429 39.67 1.17 39.65
N PHE A 430 39.30 0.35 38.68
CA PHE A 430 39.98 -0.89 38.28
C PHE A 430 40.39 -0.79 36.81
N VAL A 431 41.68 -0.49 36.57
CA VAL A 431 42.21 -0.29 35.22
C VAL A 431 43.30 -1.29 34.91
N GLY A 432 43.08 -2.15 33.94
CA GLY A 432 44.00 -3.19 33.49
C GLY A 432 43.34 -4.57 33.44
N SER A 433 43.84 -5.46 32.58
CA SER A 433 43.32 -6.84 32.51
C SER A 433 43.45 -7.52 33.89
N GLN A 434 42.33 -8.08 34.37
CA GLN A 434 42.24 -8.76 35.70
C GLN A 434 42.51 -7.85 36.90
N ALA A 435 42.50 -6.54 36.79
CA ALA A 435 42.61 -5.65 37.96
C ALA A 435 41.43 -5.89 38.90
N GLY A 436 41.66 -6.29 40.18
CA GLY A 436 40.64 -6.65 41.15
C GLY A 436 39.81 -7.90 40.84
N SER A 437 40.21 -8.78 39.89
CA SER A 437 39.32 -9.80 39.32
C SER A 437 38.98 -10.96 40.28
N ASN A 438 39.82 -11.42 41.13
CA ASN A 438 39.53 -12.46 42.11
C ASN A 438 39.48 -11.92 43.57
N SER A 439 39.25 -10.62 43.67
CA SER A 439 39.15 -9.98 44.99
C SER A 439 37.72 -10.11 45.53
N THR A 440 37.60 -10.29 46.82
CA THR A 440 36.33 -10.23 47.57
C THR A 440 36.23 -8.89 48.30
N LEU A 441 36.75 -7.83 47.70
CA LEU A 441 36.73 -6.50 48.29
C LEU A 441 35.28 -6.06 48.54
N THR A 442 34.96 -5.87 49.81
CA THR A 442 33.70 -5.29 50.28
C THR A 442 33.87 -3.82 50.69
N GLY A 443 35.12 -3.35 50.76
CA GLY A 443 35.44 -1.96 51.08
C GLY A 443 35.38 -1.04 49.86
N ASN A 444 35.03 0.21 50.11
CA ASN A 444 34.83 1.24 49.06
C ASN A 444 36.13 1.99 48.73
N ALA A 445 36.13 2.76 47.66
CA ALA A 445 37.17 3.70 47.21
C ALA A 445 38.54 3.06 46.94
N ASN A 446 38.56 1.87 46.33
CA ASN A 446 39.81 1.23 45.92
C ASN A 446 40.26 1.67 44.53
N THR A 447 41.56 1.99 44.36
CA THR A 447 42.17 2.30 43.07
C THR A 447 43.23 1.26 42.74
N LEU A 448 42.96 0.40 41.76
CA LEU A 448 43.84 -0.69 41.31
C LEU A 448 44.18 -0.53 39.83
N ILE A 449 45.41 -0.10 39.54
CA ILE A 449 45.87 0.17 38.19
C ILE A 449 47.02 -0.76 37.79
N GLY A 450 46.87 -1.49 36.73
CA GLY A 450 47.85 -2.44 36.22
C GLY A 450 47.25 -3.83 36.00
N ARG A 451 47.89 -4.65 35.14
CA ARG A 451 47.50 -6.05 34.95
C ARG A 451 47.52 -6.81 36.26
N ALA A 452 46.41 -7.43 36.63
CA ALA A 452 46.25 -8.23 37.87
C ALA A 452 46.54 -7.44 39.16
N ALA A 453 46.54 -6.10 39.15
CA ALA A 453 46.67 -5.31 40.37
C ALA A 453 45.52 -5.68 41.31
N GLY A 454 45.85 -5.99 42.59
CA GLY A 454 44.88 -6.41 43.61
C GLY A 454 44.11 -7.70 43.30
N HIS A 455 44.62 -8.59 42.44
CA HIS A 455 43.89 -9.79 41.93
C HIS A 455 43.38 -10.71 43.04
N TYR A 456 44.02 -10.77 44.22
CA TYR A 456 43.60 -11.58 45.38
C TYR A 456 43.35 -10.74 46.64
N CYS A 457 43.03 -9.49 46.53
CA CYS A 457 42.69 -8.69 47.72
C CYS A 457 41.38 -9.20 48.35
N SER A 458 41.42 -9.50 49.67
CA SER A 458 40.26 -10.09 50.36
C SER A 458 39.50 -9.13 51.28
N SER A 459 40.07 -8.00 51.62
CA SER A 459 39.41 -6.96 52.44
C SER A 459 40.23 -5.67 52.37
N GLY A 460 39.59 -4.54 52.53
CA GLY A 460 40.21 -3.22 52.58
C GLY A 460 39.38 -2.17 51.84
N ALA A 461 39.41 -0.97 52.38
CA ALA A 461 38.91 0.23 51.70
C ALA A 461 40.10 1.16 51.44
N GLU A 462 39.94 2.06 50.46
CA GLU A 462 40.93 3.11 50.16
C GLU A 462 42.34 2.58 49.77
N ASN A 463 42.43 1.41 49.14
CA ASN A 463 43.71 0.90 48.61
C ASN A 463 44.07 1.63 47.29
N THR A 464 45.31 2.07 47.16
CA THR A 464 45.86 2.72 45.99
C THR A 464 47.10 1.97 45.45
#